data_8c05c61a4e33c1510ac2457ed26916f4
#
_entry.id   8c05c61a4e33c1510ac2457ed26916f4
#
_cell.length_a   1.000
_cell.length_b   1.000
_cell.length_c   1.000
_cell.angle_alpha   90.00
_cell.angle_beta   90.00
_cell.angle_gamma   90.00
#
_symmetry.space_group_name_H-M   'P 1'
#
loop_
_entity.id
_entity.type
_entity.pdbx_description
1 polymer ?
#
loop_
_entity_poly.entity_id
_entity_poly.type
_entity_poly.pdbx_seq_one_letter_code
_entity_poly.pdbx_strand_id
1 'polypeptide(L)'
;MYRNILIPVDLSKKGAVAVAAATDVAVPKEASITLLHVIETLQDVEYDELESFYRRIKERAEKALGSWTDELSAKGFEAAAEIVFGRRGPEILRYADEQNVDLIVMTSYALDRANPAEGFGTLSHQLAALSRCTVLLVR
;
A
#
# COMPACT_ATOMS: atom_id res chain seq x y z
N MET A 1 3.76 -7.25 -18.51
CA MET A 1 2.72 -7.46 -17.51
C MET A 1 3.36 -7.87 -16.19
N TYR A 2 2.73 -7.54 -15.10
CA TYR A 2 3.34 -7.68 -13.77
C TYR A 2 2.79 -8.89 -13.02
N ARG A 3 3.64 -9.54 -12.23
CA ARG A 3 3.33 -10.81 -11.56
C ARG A 3 3.32 -10.71 -10.04
N ASN A 4 4.03 -9.77 -9.46
CA ASN A 4 4.12 -9.60 -8.01
C ASN A 4 3.89 -8.13 -7.67
N ILE A 5 2.64 -7.80 -7.36
CA ILE A 5 2.17 -6.43 -7.24
C ILE A 5 1.92 -6.08 -5.78
N LEU A 6 2.42 -4.93 -5.36
CA LEU A 6 2.20 -4.37 -4.04
C LEU A 6 1.33 -3.12 -4.15
N ILE A 7 0.28 -3.06 -3.35
CA ILE A 7 -0.62 -1.91 -3.27
C ILE A 7 -0.60 -1.36 -1.85
N PRO A 8 0.18 -0.29 -1.59
CA PRO A 8 0.10 0.41 -0.31
C PRO A 8 -1.26 1.10 -0.20
N VAL A 9 -1.95 0.90 0.91
CA VAL A 9 -3.29 1.46 1.15
C VAL A 9 -3.38 2.16 2.49
N ASP A 10 -4.13 3.24 2.55
CA ASP A 10 -4.39 4.02 3.76
C ASP A 10 -5.78 3.77 4.36
N LEU A 11 -6.50 2.76 3.84
CA LEU A 11 -7.86 2.38 4.19
C LEU A 11 -8.94 3.37 3.70
N SER A 12 -8.57 4.40 2.96
CA SER A 12 -9.53 5.28 2.31
C SER A 12 -10.14 4.63 1.06
N LYS A 13 -11.21 5.23 0.53
CA LYS A 13 -11.85 4.78 -0.71
C LYS A 13 -10.92 4.83 -1.93
N LYS A 14 -9.83 5.58 -1.85
CA LYS A 14 -8.82 5.66 -2.91
C LYS A 14 -8.14 4.31 -3.17
N GLY A 15 -8.09 3.44 -2.17
CA GLY A 15 -7.57 2.09 -2.33
C GLY A 15 -8.26 1.30 -3.43
N ALA A 16 -9.57 1.46 -3.60
CA ALA A 16 -10.32 0.80 -4.67
C ALA A 16 -9.83 1.19 -6.06
N VAL A 17 -9.41 2.43 -6.26
CA VAL A 17 -8.86 2.91 -7.54
C VAL A 17 -7.53 2.22 -7.84
N ALA A 18 -6.65 2.11 -6.86
CA ALA A 18 -5.37 1.42 -7.01
C ALA A 18 -5.57 -0.09 -7.27
N VAL A 19 -6.51 -0.73 -6.57
CA VAL A 19 -6.86 -2.14 -6.78
C VAL A 19 -7.34 -2.37 -8.21
N ALA A 20 -8.25 -1.54 -8.72
CA ALA A 20 -8.74 -1.64 -10.09
C ALA A 20 -7.60 -1.51 -11.11
N ALA A 21 -6.74 -0.49 -10.95
CA ALA A 21 -5.60 -0.29 -11.84
C ALA A 21 -4.62 -1.48 -11.82
N ALA A 22 -4.38 -2.05 -10.64
CA ALA A 22 -3.51 -3.22 -10.50
C ALA A 22 -4.05 -4.42 -11.27
N THR A 23 -5.35 -4.67 -11.22
CA THR A 23 -5.96 -5.80 -11.95
C THR A 23 -5.85 -5.63 -13.46
N ASP A 24 -5.85 -4.39 -13.96
CA ASP A 24 -5.74 -4.12 -15.39
C ASP A 24 -4.34 -4.42 -15.96
N VAL A 25 -3.30 -4.35 -15.13
CA VAL A 25 -1.91 -4.57 -15.56
C VAL A 25 -1.31 -5.89 -15.07
N ALA A 26 -2.05 -6.62 -14.26
CA ALA A 26 -1.62 -7.91 -13.71
C ALA A 26 -1.74 -9.03 -14.75
N VAL A 27 -0.82 -10.00 -14.68
CA VAL A 27 -0.96 -11.22 -15.49
C VAL A 27 -2.17 -12.01 -14.97
N PRO A 28 -3.21 -12.22 -15.79
CA PRO A 28 -4.40 -12.91 -15.33
C PRO A 28 -4.09 -14.31 -14.78
N LYS A 29 -4.68 -14.64 -13.63
CA LYS A 29 -4.56 -15.96 -12.95
C LYS A 29 -3.15 -16.34 -12.49
N GLU A 30 -2.14 -15.50 -12.75
CA GLU A 30 -0.75 -15.78 -12.35
C GLU A 30 -0.21 -14.73 -11.40
N ALA A 31 -0.78 -13.54 -11.37
CA ALA A 31 -0.28 -12.47 -10.53
C ALA A 31 -0.67 -12.65 -9.07
N SER A 32 0.27 -12.32 -8.20
CA SER A 32 0.07 -12.19 -6.76
C SER A 32 -0.09 -10.70 -6.45
N ILE A 33 -1.11 -10.34 -5.71
CA ILE A 33 -1.40 -8.95 -5.34
C ILE A 33 -1.45 -8.87 -3.81
N THR A 34 -0.58 -8.06 -3.24
CA THR A 34 -0.53 -7.82 -1.79
C THR A 34 -0.97 -6.41 -1.47
N LEU A 35 -1.93 -6.29 -0.57
CA LEU A 35 -2.33 -5.02 0.02
C LEU A 35 -1.50 -4.80 1.28
N LEU A 36 -0.77 -3.70 1.35
CA LEU A 36 0.07 -3.38 2.50
C LEU A 36 -0.45 -2.11 3.18
N HIS A 37 -0.78 -2.24 4.45
CA HIS A 37 -1.14 -1.11 5.30
C HIS A 37 -0.07 -0.91 6.36
N VAL A 38 0.50 0.30 6.43
CA VAL A 38 1.49 0.66 7.43
C VAL A 38 0.81 1.51 8.50
N ILE A 39 0.82 1.01 9.73
CA ILE A 39 0.35 1.76 10.90
C ILE A 39 1.54 2.52 11.46
N GLU A 40 1.49 3.85 11.38
CA GLU A 40 2.54 4.68 11.95
C GLU A 40 2.46 4.67 13.47
N THR A 41 3.60 4.36 14.10
CA THR A 41 3.69 4.31 15.54
C THR A 41 3.96 5.70 16.10
N LEU A 42 3.29 6.02 17.21
CA LEU A 42 3.55 7.25 17.96
C LEU A 42 4.85 7.07 18.74
N GLN A 43 5.77 8.02 18.56
CA GLN A 43 6.98 8.09 19.38
C GLN A 43 6.62 8.68 20.75
N ASP A 44 7.32 8.25 21.81
CA ASP A 44 7.23 8.77 23.19
C ASP A 44 5.99 8.39 23.98
N VAL A 45 5.26 7.34 23.58
CA VAL A 45 4.17 6.79 24.40
C VAL A 45 4.52 5.37 24.84
N GLU A 46 4.30 5.07 26.11
CA GLU A 46 4.61 3.75 26.65
C GLU A 46 3.79 2.65 25.96
N TYR A 47 4.47 1.57 25.59
CA TYR A 47 3.92 0.44 24.83
C TYR A 47 2.66 -0.16 25.49
N ASP A 48 2.64 -0.29 26.80
CA ASP A 48 1.54 -0.95 27.52
C ASP A 48 0.21 -0.19 27.44
N GLU A 49 0.25 1.14 27.41
CA GLU A 49 -0.95 1.98 27.30
C GLU A 49 -1.54 1.95 25.88
N LEU A 50 -0.71 1.73 24.88
CA LEU A 50 -1.09 1.74 23.47
C LEU A 50 -1.40 0.36 22.91
N GLU A 51 -1.06 -0.72 23.60
CA GLU A 51 -1.25 -2.08 23.08
C GLU A 51 -2.70 -2.34 22.68
N SER A 52 -3.67 -2.02 23.54
CA SER A 52 -5.09 -2.21 23.23
C SER A 52 -5.57 -1.29 22.11
N PHE A 53 -5.02 -0.07 22.03
CA PHE A 53 -5.31 0.89 20.98
C PHE A 53 -4.81 0.39 19.61
N TYR A 54 -3.55 -0.06 19.55
CA TYR A 54 -2.97 -0.60 18.31
C TYR A 54 -3.64 -1.91 17.88
N ARG A 55 -4.04 -2.74 18.83
CA ARG A 55 -4.79 -3.96 18.52
C ARG A 55 -6.11 -3.64 17.82
N ARG A 56 -6.87 -2.66 18.30
CA ARG A 56 -8.13 -2.25 17.67
C ARG A 56 -7.91 -1.64 16.29
N ILE A 57 -6.86 -0.84 16.11
CA ILE A 57 -6.51 -0.28 14.80
C ILE A 57 -6.16 -1.41 13.84
N LYS A 58 -5.37 -2.37 14.27
CA LYS A 58 -4.98 -3.53 13.46
C LYS A 58 -6.18 -4.38 13.07
N GLU A 59 -7.07 -4.69 14.00
CA GLU A 59 -8.29 -5.46 13.72
C GLU A 59 -9.19 -4.75 12.70
N ARG A 60 -9.33 -3.44 12.84
CA ARG A 60 -10.10 -2.62 11.90
C ARG A 60 -9.47 -2.64 10.51
N ALA A 61 -8.15 -2.54 10.44
CA ALA A 61 -7.41 -2.61 9.19
C ALA A 61 -7.56 -3.99 8.52
N GLU A 62 -7.41 -5.06 9.27
CA GLU A 62 -7.59 -6.43 8.76
C GLU A 62 -8.97 -6.61 8.13
N LYS A 63 -10.00 -6.12 8.79
CA LYS A 63 -11.38 -6.20 8.28
C LYS A 63 -11.56 -5.40 6.99
N ALA A 64 -11.03 -4.18 6.94
CA ALA A 64 -11.12 -3.34 5.75
C ALA A 64 -10.36 -3.94 4.56
N LEU A 65 -9.16 -4.47 4.80
CA LEU A 65 -8.35 -5.11 3.76
C LEU A 65 -8.97 -6.43 3.28
N GLY A 66 -9.62 -7.16 4.18
CA GLY A 66 -10.25 -8.45 3.85
C GLY A 66 -11.28 -8.35 2.75
N SER A 67 -12.06 -7.26 2.68
CA SER A 67 -13.05 -7.09 1.61
C SER A 67 -12.38 -6.93 0.24
N TRP A 68 -11.24 -6.26 0.16
CA TRP A 68 -10.48 -6.12 -1.08
C TRP A 68 -9.78 -7.41 -1.49
N THR A 69 -9.20 -8.15 -0.54
CA THR A 69 -8.59 -9.44 -0.86
C THR A 69 -9.62 -10.47 -1.32
N ASP A 70 -10.82 -10.46 -0.74
CA ASP A 70 -11.91 -11.32 -1.19
C ASP A 70 -12.33 -10.99 -2.62
N GLU A 71 -12.44 -9.71 -2.95
CA GLU A 71 -12.76 -9.26 -4.30
C GLU A 71 -11.69 -9.69 -5.31
N LEU A 72 -10.42 -9.53 -4.98
CA LEU A 72 -9.30 -9.95 -5.82
C LEU A 72 -9.26 -11.48 -6.01
N SER A 73 -9.50 -12.22 -4.94
CA SER A 73 -9.56 -13.69 -5.00
C SER A 73 -10.70 -14.16 -5.88
N ALA A 74 -11.86 -13.50 -5.82
CA ALA A 74 -13.01 -13.80 -6.68
C ALA A 74 -12.70 -13.56 -8.16
N LYS A 75 -11.78 -12.65 -8.46
CA LYS A 75 -11.31 -12.38 -9.83
C LYS A 75 -10.20 -13.32 -10.29
N GLY A 76 -9.78 -14.27 -9.45
CA GLY A 76 -8.76 -15.27 -9.79
C GLY A 76 -7.33 -14.90 -9.47
N PHE A 77 -7.09 -13.83 -8.72
CA PHE A 77 -5.74 -13.46 -8.28
C PHE A 77 -5.41 -14.10 -6.94
N GLU A 78 -4.13 -14.40 -6.73
CA GLU A 78 -3.62 -14.70 -5.40
C GLU A 78 -3.52 -13.38 -4.64
N ALA A 79 -4.30 -13.23 -3.59
CA ALA A 79 -4.39 -11.97 -2.86
C ALA A 79 -4.06 -12.17 -1.38
N ALA A 80 -3.27 -11.26 -0.84
CA ALA A 80 -2.89 -11.24 0.57
C ALA A 80 -2.98 -9.81 1.12
N ALA A 81 -3.17 -9.70 2.42
CA ALA A 81 -3.14 -8.43 3.14
C ALA A 81 -2.07 -8.51 4.23
N GLU A 82 -1.23 -7.50 4.30
CA GLU A 82 -0.18 -7.37 5.29
C GLU A 82 -0.33 -6.05 6.03
N ILE A 83 -0.13 -6.10 7.34
CA ILE A 83 -0.14 -4.92 8.20
C ILE A 83 1.20 -4.87 8.91
N VAL A 84 1.90 -3.76 8.78
CA VAL A 84 3.17 -3.52 9.45
C VAL A 84 3.11 -2.23 10.25
N PHE A 85 3.92 -2.14 11.28
CA PHE A 85 4.07 -0.95 12.12
C PHE A 85 5.39 -0.27 11.80
N GLY A 86 5.36 1.05 11.63
CA GLY A 86 6.56 1.81 11.35
C GLY A 86 6.28 3.09 10.58
N ARG A 87 7.24 3.50 9.78
CA ARG A 87 7.12 4.67 8.90
C ARG A 87 6.75 4.21 7.50
N ARG A 88 5.77 4.87 6.88
CA ARG A 88 5.19 4.43 5.59
C ARG A 88 6.24 4.24 4.49
N GLY A 89 6.98 5.27 4.16
CA GLY A 89 7.93 5.20 3.06
C GLY A 89 8.95 4.08 3.21
N PRO A 90 9.76 4.08 4.29
CA PRO A 90 10.76 3.04 4.52
C PRO A 90 10.18 1.63 4.59
N GLU A 91 9.04 1.43 5.25
CA GLU A 91 8.43 0.10 5.38
C GLU A 91 7.92 -0.44 4.04
N ILE A 92 7.31 0.39 3.21
CA ILE A 92 6.84 -0.01 1.88
C ILE A 92 8.03 -0.40 1.00
N LEU A 93 9.10 0.42 0.99
CA LEU A 93 10.30 0.13 0.20
C LEU A 93 10.98 -1.15 0.67
N ARG A 94 11.11 -1.34 1.97
CA ARG A 94 11.68 -2.56 2.55
C ARG A 94 10.88 -3.79 2.15
N TYR A 95 9.56 -3.74 2.28
CA TYR A 95 8.67 -4.84 1.91
C TYR A 95 8.81 -5.18 0.41
N ALA A 96 8.81 -4.16 -0.44
CA ALA A 96 8.95 -4.35 -1.88
C ALA A 96 10.26 -5.05 -2.24
N ASP A 97 11.37 -4.66 -1.61
CA ASP A 97 12.68 -5.26 -1.85
C ASP A 97 12.74 -6.70 -1.32
N GLU A 98 12.29 -6.95 -0.10
CA GLU A 98 12.33 -8.26 0.54
C GLU A 98 11.44 -9.30 -0.17
N GLN A 99 10.31 -8.86 -0.70
CA GLN A 99 9.34 -9.74 -1.36
C GLN A 99 9.49 -9.80 -2.88
N ASN A 100 10.51 -9.17 -3.43
CA ASN A 100 10.77 -9.13 -4.87
C ASN A 100 9.57 -8.62 -5.68
N VAL A 101 8.98 -7.55 -5.21
CA VAL A 101 7.85 -6.88 -5.88
C VAL A 101 8.33 -6.30 -7.22
N ASP A 102 7.57 -6.50 -8.28
CA ASP A 102 7.89 -5.97 -9.61
C ASP A 102 7.07 -4.73 -9.97
N LEU A 103 5.99 -4.45 -9.23
CA LEU A 103 5.19 -3.25 -9.41
C LEU A 103 4.59 -2.79 -8.08
N ILE A 104 4.75 -1.51 -7.78
CA ILE A 104 3.98 -0.82 -6.74
C ILE A 104 2.89 0.00 -7.42
N VAL A 105 1.63 -0.19 -7.02
CA VAL A 105 0.49 0.61 -7.51
C VAL A 105 -0.05 1.42 -6.35
N MET A 106 -0.12 2.71 -6.52
CA MET A 106 -0.65 3.59 -5.47
C MET A 106 -1.39 4.79 -6.06
N THR A 107 -2.27 5.35 -5.28
CA THR A 107 -2.92 6.62 -5.63
C THR A 107 -2.04 7.78 -5.19
N SER A 108 -2.04 8.85 -5.97
CA SER A 108 -1.39 10.10 -5.57
C SER A 108 -2.42 11.22 -5.49
N TYR A 109 -2.16 12.17 -4.62
CA TYR A 109 -2.96 13.40 -4.57
C TYR A 109 -2.68 14.25 -5.81
N ALA A 110 -3.71 14.98 -6.27
CA ALA A 110 -3.50 16.01 -7.27
C ALA A 110 -2.61 17.10 -6.66
N LEU A 111 -1.46 17.33 -7.29
CA LEU A 111 -0.53 18.36 -6.84
C LEU A 111 -0.89 19.69 -7.48
N ASP A 112 -0.70 20.78 -6.73
CA ASP A 112 -0.82 22.11 -7.30
C ASP A 112 0.35 22.37 -8.23
N ARG A 113 0.06 22.54 -9.51
CA ARG A 113 1.08 22.81 -10.53
C ARG A 113 1.76 24.17 -10.33
N ALA A 114 1.11 25.07 -9.58
CA ALA A 114 1.71 26.36 -9.22
C ALA A 114 2.74 26.25 -8.10
N ASN A 115 2.66 25.18 -7.29
CA ASN A 115 3.56 24.94 -6.16
C ASN A 115 4.10 23.49 -6.20
N PRO A 116 4.90 23.12 -7.21
CA PRO A 116 5.35 21.74 -7.38
C PRO A 116 6.22 21.23 -6.23
N ALA A 117 6.86 22.11 -5.48
CA ALA A 117 7.69 21.74 -4.34
C ALA A 117 6.90 21.10 -3.19
N GLU A 118 5.60 21.36 -3.08
CA GLU A 118 4.75 20.73 -2.07
C GLU A 118 4.66 19.21 -2.23
N GLY A 119 4.88 18.70 -3.44
CA GLY A 119 4.87 17.26 -3.72
C GLY A 119 6.11 16.51 -3.28
N PHE A 120 7.23 17.17 -3.00
CA PHE A 120 8.53 16.52 -2.77
C PHE A 120 8.59 15.70 -1.49
N GLY A 121 7.79 16.04 -0.48
CA GLY A 121 7.73 15.29 0.78
C GLY A 121 6.63 14.24 0.82
N THR A 122 5.86 14.06 -0.23
CA THR A 122 4.75 13.11 -0.26
C THR A 122 5.23 11.68 -0.36
N LEU A 123 4.40 10.74 0.13
CA LEU A 123 4.69 9.32 0.03
C LEU A 123 4.88 8.88 -1.43
N SER A 124 4.02 9.34 -2.33
CA SER A 124 4.13 8.99 -3.76
C SER A 124 5.44 9.45 -4.37
N HIS A 125 5.92 10.64 -4.01
CA HIS A 125 7.22 11.13 -4.46
C HIS A 125 8.37 10.26 -3.93
N GLN A 126 8.36 9.93 -2.64
CA GLN A 126 9.37 9.08 -2.02
C GLN A 126 9.44 7.71 -2.70
N LEU A 127 8.31 7.08 -2.93
CA LEU A 127 8.28 5.76 -3.58
C LEU A 127 8.71 5.85 -5.04
N ALA A 128 8.26 6.85 -5.78
CA ALA A 128 8.67 7.05 -7.16
C ALA A 128 10.19 7.28 -7.31
N ALA A 129 10.79 8.01 -6.38
CA ALA A 129 12.21 8.34 -6.43
C ALA A 129 13.12 7.22 -5.92
N LEU A 130 12.69 6.45 -4.92
CA LEU A 130 13.55 5.53 -4.18
C LEU A 130 13.27 4.05 -4.46
N SER A 131 12.15 3.72 -5.09
CA SER A 131 11.82 2.34 -5.40
C SER A 131 12.77 1.75 -6.45
N ARG A 132 13.11 0.49 -6.28
CA ARG A 132 13.90 -0.27 -7.26
C ARG A 132 13.02 -0.94 -8.32
N CYS A 133 11.74 -1.03 -8.10
CA CYS A 133 10.79 -1.57 -9.06
C CYS A 133 9.95 -0.46 -9.70
N THR A 134 9.13 -0.85 -10.69
CA THR A 134 8.19 0.08 -11.33
C THR A 134 7.16 0.58 -10.33
N VAL A 135 6.83 1.86 -10.42
CA VAL A 135 5.77 2.49 -9.62
C VAL A 135 4.72 3.07 -10.56
N LEU A 136 3.48 2.65 -10.39
CA LEU A 136 2.34 3.18 -11.11
C LEU A 136 1.55 4.11 -10.18
N LEU A 137 1.53 5.38 -10.51
CA LEU A 137 0.75 6.38 -9.77
C LEU A 137 -0.60 6.59 -10.47
N VAL A 138 -1.67 6.29 -9.75
CA VAL A 138 -3.04 6.38 -10.26
C VAL A 138 -3.71 7.63 -9.69
N ARG A 139 -4.46 8.32 -10.50
CA ARG A 139 -5.13 9.57 -10.11
C ARG A 139 -6.62 9.40 -9.97
#